data_279f937b92ee9a65f8ec4aa496f97a52
#
_entry.id   279f937b92ee9a65f8ec4aa496f97a52
#
_cell.length_a   1.000
_cell.length_b   1.000
_cell.length_c   1.000
_cell.angle_alpha   90.00
_cell.angle_beta   90.00
_cell.angle_gamma   90.00
#
_symmetry.space_group_name_H-M   'P 1'
#
loop_
_entity.id
_entity.type
_entity.pdbx_description
1 polymer ?
#
loop_
_entity_poly.entity_id
_entity_poly.type
_entity_poly.pdbx_seq_one_letter_code
_entity_poly.pdbx_strand_id
1 'polypeptide(L)'
;MDQFHEAFKKDAARAGTSELPRRLCRFGLLRQTFFLTAVLCLGASSLSVQARNGSWIRQRSGSLAWLHSVFFLNQDLGWVVGSKGTLLTTVDGGKTWQPQSRPSEDVLRDIYFSDEANGWLLCERNEYELKSKDDQRAYLMQTTDGGAHWRRVNVGKNVDVRLLRAVFSPGGRVWAFGEAGAIFATRDAGANWVRLQSPTRHLLLGGTFIDDDRGWIVGAGATILQTSDGGDTWHLSRLAGADGVRFTAASFVDNRQGWSIGAAGIVYRTVNGGRTWQQQDSGVIADLYDVKFLDAMEGWAVGAEGTIVHTNDGGLHWIVERTGTEHPLERVFFSDRTHGWAVGFGGAIVVYVREEATPVRR
;
A
#
# COMPACT_ATOMS: atom_id res chain seq x y z
N MET A 1 22.20 -28.16 37.02
CA MET A 1 22.67 -28.64 38.28
C MET A 1 24.07 -28.08 38.42
N ASP A 2 24.14 -27.03 39.18
CA ASP A 2 25.30 -26.51 39.85
C ASP A 2 26.65 -26.54 39.12
N GLN A 3 26.94 -25.47 38.45
CA GLN A 3 28.28 -24.85 38.29
C GLN A 3 28.23 -23.77 37.21
N PHE A 4 27.63 -22.63 37.50
CA PHE A 4 27.86 -21.35 36.76
C PHE A 4 27.21 -20.18 37.53
N HIS A 5 27.57 -20.08 38.85
CA HIS A 5 27.10 -18.96 39.66
C HIS A 5 28.16 -18.46 40.61
N GLU A 6 29.43 -18.32 40.12
CA GLU A 6 30.51 -17.67 40.91
C GLU A 6 31.58 -17.06 40.01
N ALA A 7 31.26 -15.94 39.35
CA ALA A 7 32.26 -15.08 38.75
C ALA A 7 31.73 -13.68 38.42
N PHE A 8 31.18 -12.97 39.42
CA PHE A 8 30.96 -11.52 39.29
C PHE A 8 30.73 -10.91 40.69
N LYS A 9 31.71 -11.06 41.56
CA LYS A 9 31.85 -10.28 42.83
C LYS A 9 33.30 -10.22 43.23
N LYS A 10 34.05 -9.30 42.63
CA LYS A 10 35.29 -8.72 43.16
C LYS A 10 35.79 -7.71 42.12
N ASP A 11 35.44 -6.47 42.34
CA ASP A 11 36.26 -5.30 42.07
C ASP A 11 35.45 -4.03 42.36
N ALA A 12 35.23 -3.84 43.65
CA ALA A 12 34.79 -2.57 44.21
C ALA A 12 35.48 -2.38 45.52
N ALA A 13 36.73 -1.89 45.49
CA ALA A 13 37.35 -1.20 46.60
C ALA A 13 38.80 -0.79 46.26
N ARG A 14 38.98 0.47 45.90
CA ARG A 14 40.17 1.26 46.34
C ARG A 14 39.96 2.71 45.90
N ALA A 15 39.53 3.41 46.80
CA ALA A 15 39.77 4.70 47.38
C ALA A 15 40.98 5.48 46.89
N GLY A 16 40.82 6.78 46.79
CA GLY A 16 41.90 7.75 46.62
C GLY A 16 41.34 9.16 46.72
N THR A 17 41.14 9.62 47.94
CA THR A 17 40.94 11.01 48.36
C THR A 17 42.15 11.87 48.03
N SER A 18 41.98 13.07 47.45
CA SER A 18 42.90 14.21 47.68
C SER A 18 42.20 15.52 47.39
N GLU A 19 42.00 16.21 48.33
CA GLU A 19 41.98 17.56 48.88
C GLU A 19 42.12 18.72 47.86
N LEU A 20 41.26 19.72 48.13
CA LEU A 20 41.30 21.11 47.68
C LEU A 20 42.57 21.87 48.18
N PRO A 21 42.90 23.03 47.56
CA PRO A 21 43.01 24.23 48.39
C PRO A 21 42.22 25.43 47.83
N ARG A 22 41.57 26.07 48.80
CA ARG A 22 41.02 27.41 48.72
C ARG A 22 42.13 28.46 48.59
N ARG A 23 41.96 29.44 47.69
CA ARG A 23 42.54 30.78 47.90
C ARG A 23 41.51 31.87 47.58
N LEU A 24 41.22 32.62 48.60
CA LEU A 24 40.60 33.94 48.59
C LEU A 24 41.59 35.01 48.09
N CYS A 25 41.12 36.05 47.38
CA CYS A 25 41.43 37.48 47.57
C CYS A 25 40.76 38.27 46.43
N ARG A 26 39.90 39.10 46.70
CA ARG A 26 39.77 40.50 47.13
C ARG A 26 39.46 41.45 45.96
N PHE A 27 38.28 42.10 46.12
CA PHE A 27 37.90 43.50 45.90
C PHE A 27 38.38 44.25 44.62
N GLY A 28 37.36 44.73 43.87
CA GLY A 28 37.44 45.85 42.97
C GLY A 28 36.06 46.33 42.57
N LEU A 29 35.54 47.32 43.35
CA LEU A 29 34.36 48.11 42.98
C LEU A 29 34.74 48.97 41.77
N LEU A 30 33.94 49.03 40.71
CA LEU A 30 33.62 50.33 40.00
C LEU A 30 32.44 50.16 39.08
N ARG A 31 31.47 51.02 39.37
CA ARG A 31 30.56 51.79 38.49
C ARG A 31 29.60 51.06 37.58
N GLN A 32 28.35 51.23 37.95
CA GLN A 32 27.13 51.23 37.21
C GLN A 32 27.21 51.96 35.85
N THR A 33 26.79 51.31 34.80
CA THR A 33 26.10 51.96 33.70
C THR A 33 24.94 51.04 33.30
N PHE A 34 23.72 51.50 33.56
CA PHE A 34 22.49 50.90 33.08
C PHE A 34 22.44 51.02 31.55
N PHE A 35 22.52 49.92 30.85
CA PHE A 35 21.98 49.81 29.49
C PHE A 35 20.76 48.94 29.55
N LEU A 36 19.63 49.62 29.46
CA LEU A 36 18.31 49.04 29.21
C LEU A 36 18.30 48.52 27.76
N THR A 37 18.67 47.30 27.52
CA THR A 37 18.36 46.62 26.26
C THR A 37 16.98 46.03 26.39
N ALA A 38 15.98 46.71 25.82
CA ALA A 38 14.66 46.14 25.55
C ALA A 38 14.82 45.00 24.59
N VAL A 39 14.78 43.75 25.10
CA VAL A 39 14.59 42.57 24.26
C VAL A 39 13.15 42.59 23.78
N LEU A 40 12.96 43.08 22.55
CA LEU A 40 11.72 42.86 21.81
C LEU A 40 11.61 41.34 21.54
N CYS A 41 10.93 40.60 22.39
CA CYS A 41 10.42 39.30 22.03
C CYS A 41 9.37 39.46 20.95
N LEU A 42 9.79 39.47 19.68
CA LEU A 42 8.92 39.16 18.58
C LEU A 42 8.48 37.71 18.76
N GLY A 43 7.33 37.57 19.42
CA GLY A 43 6.59 36.31 19.40
C GLY A 43 6.25 35.98 17.96
N ALA A 44 7.11 35.18 17.31
CA ALA A 44 6.70 34.48 16.12
C ALA A 44 5.59 33.51 16.57
N SER A 45 4.33 33.98 16.52
CA SER A 45 3.19 33.12 16.47
C SER A 45 3.39 32.28 15.19
N SER A 46 3.98 31.10 15.36
CA SER A 46 3.89 30.04 14.38
C SER A 46 2.40 29.75 14.21
N LEU A 47 1.81 30.38 13.17
CA LEU A 47 0.57 29.91 12.62
C LEU A 47 0.87 28.47 12.19
N SER A 48 0.63 27.52 13.09
CA SER A 48 0.50 26.13 12.71
C SER A 48 -0.68 26.12 11.73
N VAL A 49 -0.36 26.10 10.44
CA VAL A 49 -1.32 25.67 9.44
C VAL A 49 -1.58 24.21 9.79
N GLN A 50 -2.60 24.02 10.61
CA GLN A 50 -3.13 22.71 10.90
C GLN A 50 -3.64 22.23 9.54
N ALA A 51 -2.86 21.37 8.89
CA ALA A 51 -3.31 20.69 7.69
C ALA A 51 -4.65 20.07 8.06
N ARG A 52 -5.74 20.55 7.45
CA ARG A 52 -7.05 19.96 7.66
C ARG A 52 -6.94 18.54 7.13
N ASN A 53 -6.86 17.60 8.05
CA ASN A 53 -6.83 16.18 7.75
C ASN A 53 -8.18 15.86 7.12
N GLY A 54 -8.16 15.14 6.00
CA GLY A 54 -9.37 14.55 5.45
C GLY A 54 -9.94 13.52 6.44
N SER A 55 -11.11 13.04 6.17
CA SER A 55 -11.77 12.00 6.95
C SER A 55 -12.32 10.91 6.06
N TRP A 56 -12.37 9.68 6.57
CA TRP A 56 -12.99 8.55 5.90
C TRP A 56 -14.44 8.45 6.35
N ILE A 57 -15.34 8.38 5.38
CA ILE A 57 -16.78 8.29 5.60
C ILE A 57 -17.31 7.01 5.00
N ARG A 58 -17.98 6.20 5.82
CA ARG A 58 -18.62 4.96 5.35
C ARG A 58 -19.76 5.26 4.40
N GLN A 59 -19.81 4.54 3.27
CA GLN A 59 -20.88 4.61 2.31
C GLN A 59 -21.65 3.29 2.22
N ARG A 60 -22.87 3.35 1.70
CA ARG A 60 -23.72 2.18 1.46
C ARG A 60 -23.46 1.62 0.08
N SER A 61 -22.90 0.42 0.00
CA SER A 61 -22.71 -0.30 -1.27
C SER A 61 -23.98 -0.97 -1.79
N GLY A 62 -24.98 -1.17 -0.92
CA GLY A 62 -26.15 -2.03 -1.26
C GLY A 62 -25.81 -3.53 -1.35
N SER A 63 -24.60 -3.93 -1.00
CA SER A 63 -24.12 -5.31 -1.08
C SER A 63 -23.55 -5.78 0.26
N LEU A 64 -23.61 -7.09 0.53
CA LEU A 64 -22.91 -7.75 1.64
C LEU A 64 -21.73 -8.59 1.14
N ALA A 65 -21.38 -8.51 -0.14
CA ALA A 65 -20.28 -9.25 -0.72
C ALA A 65 -18.94 -8.80 -0.12
N TRP A 66 -17.96 -9.68 -0.16
CA TRP A 66 -16.58 -9.29 0.07
C TRP A 66 -16.09 -8.55 -1.17
N LEU A 67 -15.79 -7.26 -1.03
CA LEU A 67 -15.32 -6.40 -2.10
C LEU A 67 -13.78 -6.47 -2.16
N HIS A 68 -13.25 -6.87 -3.30
CA HIS A 68 -11.82 -7.19 -3.45
C HIS A 68 -11.03 -6.09 -4.16
N SER A 69 -11.67 -5.32 -5.03
CA SER A 69 -10.99 -4.26 -5.77
C SER A 69 -11.91 -3.08 -6.04
N VAL A 70 -11.31 -1.90 -6.10
CA VAL A 70 -11.92 -0.63 -6.47
C VAL A 70 -11.03 0.08 -7.47
N PHE A 71 -11.64 0.64 -8.52
CA PHE A 71 -10.96 1.42 -9.55
C PHE A 71 -11.84 2.61 -9.96
N PHE A 72 -11.22 3.77 -10.12
CA PHE A 72 -11.87 4.96 -10.66
C PHE A 72 -11.09 5.46 -11.87
N LEU A 73 -11.81 5.74 -12.94
CA LEU A 73 -11.24 6.32 -14.15
C LEU A 73 -11.02 7.84 -13.98
N ASN A 74 -11.90 8.48 -13.23
CA ASN A 74 -11.87 9.89 -12.84
C ASN A 74 -12.51 10.05 -11.45
N GLN A 75 -12.82 11.28 -11.03
CA GLN A 75 -13.42 11.54 -9.72
C GLN A 75 -14.85 11.01 -9.56
N ASP A 76 -15.58 10.80 -10.67
CA ASP A 76 -17.01 10.45 -10.66
C ASP A 76 -17.25 8.99 -11.08
N LEU A 77 -16.56 8.52 -12.12
CA LEU A 77 -16.80 7.21 -12.72
C LEU A 77 -15.88 6.15 -12.10
N GLY A 78 -16.50 5.14 -11.46
CA GLY A 78 -15.75 4.08 -10.80
C GLY A 78 -16.49 2.74 -10.72
N TRP A 79 -15.73 1.70 -10.41
CA TRP A 79 -16.18 0.31 -10.30
C TRP A 79 -15.64 -0.33 -9.02
N VAL A 80 -16.46 -1.22 -8.47
CA VAL A 80 -16.07 -2.09 -7.35
C VAL A 80 -16.45 -3.51 -7.70
N VAL A 81 -15.54 -4.44 -7.42
CA VAL A 81 -15.76 -5.88 -7.69
C VAL A 81 -15.51 -6.73 -6.45
N GLY A 82 -16.12 -7.92 -6.43
CA GLY A 82 -16.04 -8.77 -5.27
C GLY A 82 -16.49 -10.22 -5.48
N SER A 83 -16.78 -10.89 -4.36
CA SER A 83 -17.22 -12.27 -4.33
C SER A 83 -18.56 -12.46 -5.04
N LYS A 84 -18.81 -13.70 -5.53
CA LYS A 84 -20.04 -14.11 -6.23
C LYS A 84 -20.37 -13.21 -7.42
N GLY A 85 -19.37 -12.84 -8.20
CA GLY A 85 -19.54 -12.02 -9.41
C GLY A 85 -20.02 -10.59 -9.15
N THR A 86 -19.90 -10.10 -7.92
CA THR A 86 -20.34 -8.74 -7.58
C THR A 86 -19.58 -7.71 -8.40
N LEU A 87 -20.34 -6.91 -9.15
CA LEU A 87 -19.86 -5.75 -9.91
C LEU A 87 -20.79 -4.57 -9.61
N LEU A 88 -20.25 -3.51 -9.05
CA LEU A 88 -20.96 -2.26 -8.76
C LEU A 88 -20.29 -1.14 -9.55
N THR A 89 -21.09 -0.17 -10.01
CA THR A 89 -20.60 1.04 -10.67
C THR A 89 -21.14 2.30 -10.02
N THR A 90 -20.41 3.38 -10.15
CA THR A 90 -20.82 4.73 -9.75
C THR A 90 -20.48 5.71 -10.84
N VAL A 91 -21.27 6.78 -10.95
CA VAL A 91 -21.04 7.93 -11.84
C VAL A 91 -21.09 9.25 -11.07
N ASP A 92 -21.06 9.18 -9.75
CA ASP A 92 -21.16 10.32 -8.83
C ASP A 92 -20.11 10.31 -7.70
N GLY A 93 -18.96 9.68 -7.97
CA GLY A 93 -17.85 9.60 -7.02
C GLY A 93 -18.12 8.64 -5.84
N GLY A 94 -19.02 7.66 -6.04
CA GLY A 94 -19.37 6.68 -5.02
C GLY A 94 -20.45 7.14 -4.06
N LYS A 95 -21.12 8.28 -4.28
CA LYS A 95 -22.29 8.69 -3.48
C LYS A 95 -23.41 7.67 -3.60
N THR A 96 -23.57 7.10 -4.82
CA THR A 96 -24.47 5.98 -5.09
C THR A 96 -23.74 4.87 -5.87
N TRP A 97 -24.06 3.62 -5.54
CA TRP A 97 -23.52 2.44 -6.22
C TRP A 97 -24.65 1.64 -6.87
N GLN A 98 -24.50 1.35 -8.14
CA GLN A 98 -25.49 0.61 -8.93
C GLN A 98 -24.95 -0.79 -9.24
N PRO A 99 -25.69 -1.87 -8.88
CA PRO A 99 -25.30 -3.21 -9.24
C PRO A 99 -25.44 -3.40 -10.76
N GLN A 100 -24.41 -4.02 -11.35
CA GLN A 100 -24.40 -4.39 -12.76
C GLN A 100 -24.66 -5.88 -12.96
N SER A 101 -24.94 -6.27 -14.20
CA SER A 101 -25.03 -7.68 -14.59
C SER A 101 -23.72 -8.40 -14.23
N ARG A 102 -23.83 -9.56 -13.59
CA ARG A 102 -22.67 -10.34 -13.19
C ARG A 102 -21.98 -10.92 -14.42
N PRO A 103 -20.69 -10.63 -14.65
CA PRO A 103 -19.95 -11.22 -15.76
C PRO A 103 -19.69 -12.73 -15.54
N SER A 104 -19.70 -13.19 -14.27
CA SER A 104 -19.50 -14.55 -13.83
C SER A 104 -20.05 -14.73 -12.41
N GLU A 105 -20.31 -15.95 -11.97
CA GLU A 105 -20.58 -16.27 -10.57
C GLU A 105 -19.29 -16.44 -9.74
N ASP A 106 -18.14 -16.43 -10.38
CA ASP A 106 -16.82 -16.54 -9.76
C ASP A 106 -16.46 -15.29 -8.94
N VAL A 107 -15.37 -15.37 -8.21
CA VAL A 107 -14.84 -14.23 -7.46
C VAL A 107 -14.16 -13.26 -8.43
N LEU A 108 -14.58 -12.00 -8.45
CA LEU A 108 -13.91 -10.94 -9.19
C LEU A 108 -12.84 -10.33 -8.28
N ARG A 109 -11.56 -10.62 -8.59
CA ARG A 109 -10.42 -10.25 -7.75
C ARG A 109 -9.88 -8.86 -8.02
N ASP A 110 -9.86 -8.46 -9.29
CA ASP A 110 -9.28 -7.19 -9.69
C ASP A 110 -10.02 -6.61 -10.88
N ILE A 111 -10.08 -5.27 -10.95
CA ILE A 111 -10.72 -4.52 -12.03
C ILE A 111 -9.85 -3.33 -12.44
N TYR A 112 -9.80 -3.07 -13.73
CA TYR A 112 -9.10 -1.94 -14.31
C TYR A 112 -9.81 -1.49 -15.58
N PHE A 113 -9.83 -0.18 -15.82
CA PHE A 113 -10.29 0.43 -17.06
C PHE A 113 -9.21 1.37 -17.62
N SER A 114 -8.89 1.24 -18.90
CA SER A 114 -7.99 2.16 -19.59
C SER A 114 -8.71 3.43 -20.05
N ASP A 115 -10.00 3.31 -20.33
CA ASP A 115 -10.92 4.36 -20.72
C ASP A 115 -12.36 3.93 -20.38
N GLU A 116 -13.37 4.71 -20.76
CA GLU A 116 -14.77 4.43 -20.44
C GLU A 116 -15.29 3.14 -21.08
N ALA A 117 -14.70 2.68 -22.18
CA ALA A 117 -15.14 1.50 -22.92
C ALA A 117 -14.33 0.25 -22.59
N ASN A 118 -13.01 0.40 -22.44
CA ASN A 118 -12.08 -0.73 -22.38
C ASN A 118 -11.67 -1.06 -20.96
N GLY A 119 -11.99 -2.27 -20.50
CA GLY A 119 -11.70 -2.71 -19.13
C GLY A 119 -11.33 -4.18 -19.03
N TRP A 120 -10.81 -4.54 -17.85
CA TRP A 120 -10.31 -5.85 -17.52
C TRP A 120 -10.82 -6.31 -16.16
N LEU A 121 -11.07 -7.61 -16.05
CA LEU A 121 -11.34 -8.31 -14.80
C LEU A 121 -10.39 -9.48 -14.64
N LEU A 122 -9.85 -9.63 -13.44
CA LEU A 122 -9.25 -10.88 -12.98
C LEU A 122 -10.29 -11.66 -12.18
N CYS A 123 -10.58 -12.88 -12.61
CA CYS A 123 -11.56 -13.77 -12.00
C CYS A 123 -10.86 -14.98 -11.39
N GLU A 124 -11.32 -15.39 -10.19
CA GLU A 124 -10.87 -16.60 -9.51
C GLU A 124 -12.05 -17.54 -9.37
N ARG A 125 -11.89 -18.79 -9.86
CA ARG A 125 -12.90 -19.83 -9.74
C ARG A 125 -12.93 -20.39 -8.32
N ASN A 126 -14.13 -20.73 -7.90
CA ASN A 126 -14.32 -21.47 -6.66
C ASN A 126 -13.65 -22.85 -6.79
N GLU A 127 -12.66 -23.14 -5.97
CA GLU A 127 -11.93 -24.43 -6.01
C GLU A 127 -12.82 -25.65 -5.78
N TYR A 128 -13.91 -25.49 -5.04
CA TYR A 128 -14.89 -26.57 -4.81
C TYR A 128 -15.76 -26.92 -6.03
N GLU A 129 -15.75 -26.05 -7.05
CA GLU A 129 -16.48 -26.25 -8.31
C GLU A 129 -15.59 -26.77 -9.45
N LEU A 130 -14.29 -26.89 -9.21
CA LEU A 130 -13.36 -27.47 -10.17
C LEU A 130 -13.59 -28.96 -10.30
N LYS A 131 -13.81 -29.43 -11.53
CA LYS A 131 -14.07 -30.84 -11.84
C LYS A 131 -12.80 -31.64 -12.09
N SER A 132 -11.72 -30.97 -12.45
CA SER A 132 -10.44 -31.55 -12.79
C SER A 132 -9.29 -30.69 -12.24
N LYS A 133 -8.14 -31.32 -12.01
CA LYS A 133 -6.90 -30.61 -11.67
C LYS A 133 -6.40 -29.73 -12.81
N ASP A 134 -6.84 -30.01 -14.03
CA ASP A 134 -6.46 -29.25 -15.24
C ASP A 134 -7.41 -28.06 -15.48
N ASP A 135 -8.45 -27.90 -14.64
CA ASP A 135 -9.34 -26.75 -14.75
C ASP A 135 -8.58 -25.47 -14.36
N GLN A 136 -8.73 -24.45 -15.19
CA GLN A 136 -8.14 -23.14 -14.89
C GLN A 136 -8.72 -22.59 -13.58
N ARG A 137 -7.85 -22.25 -12.63
CA ARG A 137 -8.23 -21.71 -11.31
C ARG A 137 -8.45 -20.20 -11.33
N ALA A 138 -7.88 -19.52 -12.33
CA ALA A 138 -8.07 -18.10 -12.57
C ALA A 138 -8.11 -17.81 -14.06
N TYR A 139 -8.77 -16.72 -14.44
CA TYR A 139 -8.85 -16.26 -15.83
C TYR A 139 -9.07 -14.75 -15.88
N LEU A 140 -8.79 -14.17 -17.02
CA LEU A 140 -9.05 -12.77 -17.30
C LEU A 140 -10.28 -12.62 -18.18
N MET A 141 -11.01 -11.53 -17.99
CA MET A 141 -12.07 -11.07 -18.89
C MET A 141 -11.78 -9.65 -19.37
N GLN A 142 -12.26 -9.33 -20.54
CA GLN A 142 -12.13 -8.02 -21.18
C GLN A 142 -13.48 -7.51 -21.64
N THR A 143 -13.71 -6.21 -21.47
CA THR A 143 -14.83 -5.49 -22.07
C THR A 143 -14.31 -4.42 -23.02
N THR A 144 -15.14 -4.06 -24.01
CA THR A 144 -14.93 -2.96 -24.96
C THR A 144 -16.17 -2.05 -25.06
N ASP A 145 -17.10 -2.19 -24.10
CA ASP A 145 -18.37 -1.46 -24.05
C ASP A 145 -18.71 -0.99 -22.62
N GLY A 146 -17.69 -0.66 -21.83
CA GLY A 146 -17.85 -0.10 -20.48
C GLY A 146 -18.32 -1.10 -19.43
N GLY A 147 -18.18 -2.40 -19.71
CA GLY A 147 -18.60 -3.46 -18.80
C GLY A 147 -20.00 -3.99 -19.03
N ALA A 148 -20.70 -3.57 -20.11
CA ALA A 148 -21.99 -4.12 -20.47
C ALA A 148 -21.89 -5.59 -20.87
N HIS A 149 -20.82 -5.95 -21.58
CA HIS A 149 -20.47 -7.33 -21.93
C HIS A 149 -19.02 -7.63 -21.63
N TRP A 150 -18.76 -8.86 -21.16
CA TRP A 150 -17.43 -9.34 -20.83
C TRP A 150 -17.11 -10.62 -21.59
N ARG A 151 -15.96 -10.67 -22.24
CA ARG A 151 -15.47 -11.89 -22.90
C ARG A 151 -14.24 -12.43 -22.20
N ARG A 152 -14.17 -13.75 -22.06
CA ARG A 152 -13.01 -14.42 -21.48
C ARG A 152 -11.80 -14.29 -22.39
N VAL A 153 -10.63 -14.00 -21.79
CA VAL A 153 -9.35 -13.90 -22.48
C VAL A 153 -8.55 -15.18 -22.24
N ASN A 154 -7.96 -15.70 -23.31
CA ASN A 154 -7.09 -16.88 -23.21
C ASN A 154 -5.68 -16.44 -22.79
N VAL A 155 -5.28 -16.72 -21.56
CA VAL A 155 -3.94 -16.40 -21.02
C VAL A 155 -2.89 -17.47 -21.40
N GLY A 156 -3.28 -18.50 -22.14
CA GLY A 156 -2.39 -19.59 -22.59
C GLY A 156 -2.87 -20.97 -22.13
N LYS A 157 -2.21 -22.00 -22.65
CA LYS A 157 -2.46 -23.37 -22.22
C LYS A 157 -1.78 -23.59 -20.86
N ASN A 158 -2.48 -24.29 -19.92
CA ASN A 158 -1.93 -24.71 -18.61
C ASN A 158 -1.73 -23.57 -17.60
N VAL A 159 -2.71 -22.66 -17.45
CA VAL A 159 -2.79 -21.80 -16.27
C VAL A 159 -3.45 -22.61 -15.14
N ASP A 160 -2.69 -23.52 -14.56
CA ASP A 160 -3.07 -24.41 -13.46
C ASP A 160 -2.89 -23.76 -12.07
N VAL A 161 -2.46 -22.49 -12.06
CA VAL A 161 -2.16 -21.71 -10.86
C VAL A 161 -3.22 -20.64 -10.62
N ARG A 162 -3.42 -20.28 -9.36
CA ARG A 162 -4.22 -19.10 -9.01
C ARG A 162 -3.44 -17.83 -9.34
N LEU A 163 -4.05 -16.94 -10.11
CA LEU A 163 -3.61 -15.57 -10.29
C LEU A 163 -4.36 -14.71 -9.26
N LEU A 164 -3.62 -13.91 -8.51
CA LEU A 164 -4.18 -13.14 -7.40
C LEU A 164 -4.24 -11.65 -7.67
N ARG A 165 -3.43 -11.18 -8.61
CA ARG A 165 -3.31 -9.78 -8.99
C ARG A 165 -3.13 -9.62 -10.48
N ALA A 166 -3.71 -8.55 -11.02
CA ALA A 166 -3.38 -8.01 -12.32
C ALA A 166 -2.91 -6.55 -12.14
N VAL A 167 -1.80 -6.20 -12.78
CA VAL A 167 -1.24 -4.85 -12.73
C VAL A 167 -1.08 -4.33 -14.14
N PHE A 168 -1.42 -3.06 -14.33
CA PHE A 168 -1.47 -2.38 -15.61
C PHE A 168 -0.46 -1.24 -15.61
N SER A 169 0.32 -1.12 -16.69
CA SER A 169 1.16 0.04 -16.91
C SER A 169 0.39 1.17 -17.59
N PRO A 170 0.89 2.41 -17.48
CA PRO A 170 0.33 3.53 -18.24
C PRO A 170 0.35 3.32 -19.77
N GLY A 171 1.28 2.50 -20.28
CA GLY A 171 1.38 2.13 -21.70
C GLY A 171 0.46 1.00 -22.14
N GLY A 172 -0.36 0.43 -21.23
CA GLY A 172 -1.36 -0.59 -21.54
C GLY A 172 -0.84 -2.03 -21.53
N ARG A 173 0.37 -2.29 -21.05
CA ARG A 173 0.83 -3.66 -20.77
C ARG A 173 0.15 -4.18 -19.50
N VAL A 174 -0.02 -5.50 -19.43
CA VAL A 174 -0.66 -6.15 -18.28
C VAL A 174 0.21 -7.29 -17.79
N TRP A 175 0.38 -7.36 -16.48
CA TRP A 175 0.98 -8.49 -15.79
C TRP A 175 -0.03 -9.11 -14.83
N ALA A 176 -0.17 -10.43 -14.87
CA ALA A 176 -0.98 -11.20 -13.93
C ALA A 176 -0.09 -12.21 -13.21
N PHE A 177 -0.17 -12.26 -11.88
CA PHE A 177 0.72 -13.09 -11.09
C PHE A 177 0.04 -13.67 -9.85
N GLY A 178 0.67 -14.71 -9.25
CA GLY A 178 0.08 -15.40 -8.11
C GLY A 178 0.89 -16.56 -7.56
N GLU A 179 0.26 -17.72 -7.50
CA GLU A 179 0.83 -18.94 -6.92
C GLU A 179 2.07 -19.44 -7.66
N ALA A 180 2.92 -20.15 -6.93
CA ALA A 180 4.13 -20.80 -7.43
C ALA A 180 5.09 -19.82 -8.17
N GLY A 181 5.04 -18.53 -7.82
CA GLY A 181 5.84 -17.49 -8.48
C GLY A 181 5.46 -17.25 -9.95
N ALA A 182 4.27 -17.68 -10.37
CA ALA A 182 3.83 -17.51 -11.74
C ALA A 182 3.61 -16.04 -12.09
N ILE A 183 4.15 -15.62 -13.24
CA ILE A 183 3.97 -14.30 -13.83
C ILE A 183 3.62 -14.49 -15.30
N PHE A 184 2.51 -13.91 -15.74
CA PHE A 184 2.09 -13.83 -17.12
C PHE A 184 2.02 -12.39 -17.56
N ALA A 185 2.38 -12.10 -18.80
CA ALA A 185 2.31 -10.75 -19.34
C ALA A 185 1.77 -10.72 -20.76
N THR A 186 1.13 -9.61 -21.11
CA THR A 186 0.76 -9.25 -22.48
C THR A 186 1.31 -7.87 -22.82
N ARG A 187 1.72 -7.70 -24.10
CA ARG A 187 2.21 -6.43 -24.65
C ARG A 187 1.33 -5.90 -25.78
N ASP A 188 0.23 -6.59 -26.04
CA ASP A 188 -0.68 -6.35 -27.19
C ASP A 188 -2.14 -6.36 -26.75
N ALA A 189 -2.41 -5.72 -25.60
CA ALA A 189 -3.74 -5.58 -25.02
C ALA A 189 -4.48 -6.93 -24.88
N GLY A 190 -3.74 -8.00 -24.54
CA GLY A 190 -4.31 -9.31 -24.24
C GLY A 190 -4.51 -10.23 -25.43
N ALA A 191 -4.08 -9.84 -26.65
CA ALA A 191 -4.14 -10.72 -27.80
C ALA A 191 -3.24 -11.93 -27.64
N ASN A 192 -2.05 -11.73 -27.09
CA ASN A 192 -1.09 -12.80 -26.77
C ASN A 192 -0.56 -12.65 -25.35
N TRP A 193 -0.45 -13.77 -24.63
CA TRP A 193 0.10 -13.86 -23.29
C TRP A 193 1.31 -14.76 -23.24
N VAL A 194 2.33 -14.35 -22.49
CA VAL A 194 3.57 -15.12 -22.29
C VAL A 194 3.74 -15.35 -20.79
N ARG A 195 4.14 -16.58 -20.43
CA ARG A 195 4.60 -16.86 -19.08
C ARG A 195 6.06 -16.42 -18.97
N LEU A 196 6.33 -15.52 -18.04
CA LEU A 196 7.66 -14.98 -17.77
C LEU A 196 8.42 -15.88 -16.78
N GLN A 197 9.75 -15.85 -16.85
CA GLN A 197 10.60 -16.57 -15.90
C GLN A 197 10.67 -15.80 -14.58
N SER A 198 10.36 -16.48 -13.48
CA SER A 198 10.44 -15.94 -12.13
C SER A 198 11.56 -16.60 -11.34
N PRO A 199 12.40 -15.84 -10.60
CA PRO A 199 13.47 -16.41 -9.77
C PRO A 199 12.97 -17.00 -8.44
N THR A 200 11.65 -17.05 -8.22
CA THR A 200 11.03 -17.57 -7.01
C THR A 200 9.85 -18.49 -7.30
N ARG A 201 9.51 -19.33 -6.33
CA ARG A 201 8.25 -20.11 -6.31
C ARG A 201 7.31 -19.65 -5.19
N HIS A 202 7.65 -18.58 -4.49
CA HIS A 202 6.80 -18.04 -3.45
C HIS A 202 5.52 -17.44 -4.05
N LEU A 203 4.49 -17.35 -3.23
CA LEU A 203 3.24 -16.70 -3.56
C LEU A 203 3.47 -15.22 -3.80
N LEU A 204 3.07 -14.72 -4.97
CA LEU A 204 3.13 -13.30 -5.34
C LEU A 204 1.76 -12.67 -5.05
N LEU A 205 1.76 -11.56 -4.30
CA LEU A 205 0.54 -11.01 -3.70
C LEU A 205 0.22 -9.59 -4.16
N GLY A 206 1.24 -8.80 -4.44
CA GLY A 206 1.06 -7.40 -4.82
C GLY A 206 2.13 -6.96 -5.80
N GLY A 207 1.92 -5.83 -6.44
CA GLY A 207 2.90 -5.27 -7.36
C GLY A 207 2.47 -3.93 -7.92
N THR A 208 3.41 -3.25 -8.54
CA THR A 208 3.20 -1.97 -9.20
C THR A 208 4.16 -1.80 -10.35
N PHE A 209 3.71 -1.14 -11.42
CA PHE A 209 4.54 -0.72 -12.54
C PHE A 209 4.40 0.79 -12.69
N ILE A 210 5.51 1.49 -12.85
CA ILE A 210 5.53 2.95 -13.07
C ILE A 210 5.52 3.29 -14.56
N ASP A 211 5.95 2.36 -15.40
CA ASP A 211 5.91 2.42 -16.86
C ASP A 211 5.90 1.00 -17.44
N ASP A 212 6.06 0.86 -18.76
CA ASP A 212 6.04 -0.42 -19.45
C ASP A 212 7.26 -1.32 -19.14
N ASP A 213 8.33 -0.75 -18.63
CA ASP A 213 9.58 -1.48 -18.44
C ASP A 213 9.89 -1.71 -16.96
N ARG A 214 9.51 -0.76 -16.06
CA ARG A 214 9.92 -0.78 -14.66
C ARG A 214 8.78 -1.14 -13.74
N GLY A 215 8.99 -2.22 -12.97
CA GLY A 215 7.99 -2.72 -12.03
C GLY A 215 8.57 -3.54 -10.89
N TRP A 216 7.74 -3.70 -9.86
CA TRP A 216 8.03 -4.49 -8.67
C TRP A 216 6.85 -5.40 -8.34
N ILE A 217 7.17 -6.63 -7.96
CA ILE A 217 6.19 -7.61 -7.49
C ILE A 217 6.65 -8.12 -6.13
N VAL A 218 5.73 -8.19 -5.18
CA VAL A 218 6.03 -8.59 -3.80
C VAL A 218 5.17 -9.78 -3.38
N GLY A 219 5.63 -10.50 -2.34
CA GLY A 219 4.92 -11.69 -1.91
C GLY A 219 5.44 -12.33 -0.63
N ALA A 220 5.10 -13.59 -0.43
CA ALA A 220 5.51 -14.40 0.70
C ALA A 220 7.04 -14.62 0.72
N GLY A 221 7.58 -14.97 1.91
CA GLY A 221 9.00 -15.27 2.07
C GLY A 221 9.91 -14.09 1.77
N ALA A 222 9.51 -12.88 2.20
CA ALA A 222 10.22 -11.63 1.95
C ALA A 222 10.52 -11.36 0.46
N THR A 223 9.69 -11.91 -0.43
CA THR A 223 9.89 -11.76 -1.87
C THR A 223 9.65 -10.33 -2.31
N ILE A 224 10.65 -9.71 -2.93
CA ILE A 224 10.55 -8.47 -3.69
C ILE A 224 11.28 -8.69 -5.01
N LEU A 225 10.53 -8.78 -6.10
CA LEU A 225 11.04 -8.87 -7.47
C LEU A 225 11.06 -7.49 -8.09
N GLN A 226 12.10 -7.19 -8.86
CA GLN A 226 12.24 -5.95 -9.63
C GLN A 226 12.55 -6.28 -11.08
N THR A 227 11.94 -5.55 -12.00
CA THR A 227 12.27 -5.56 -13.44
C THR A 227 12.56 -4.14 -13.93
N SER A 228 13.36 -4.04 -14.99
CA SER A 228 13.63 -2.80 -15.74
C SER A 228 13.51 -3.00 -17.27
N ASP A 229 12.95 -4.13 -17.69
CA ASP A 229 12.79 -4.54 -19.09
C ASP A 229 11.38 -5.12 -19.36
N GLY A 230 10.40 -4.73 -18.55
CA GLY A 230 9.01 -5.16 -18.68
C GLY A 230 8.78 -6.61 -18.25
N GLY A 231 9.70 -7.16 -17.45
CA GLY A 231 9.59 -8.50 -16.91
C GLY A 231 10.29 -9.58 -17.75
N ASP A 232 11.07 -9.20 -18.77
CA ASP A 232 11.90 -10.16 -19.48
C ASP A 232 12.96 -10.76 -18.54
N THR A 233 13.47 -9.93 -17.60
CA THR A 233 14.28 -10.38 -16.48
C THR A 233 13.76 -9.86 -15.14
N TRP A 234 13.87 -10.69 -14.11
CA TRP A 234 13.48 -10.36 -12.75
C TRP A 234 14.66 -10.54 -11.79
N HIS A 235 14.89 -9.52 -10.98
CA HIS A 235 15.90 -9.54 -9.92
C HIS A 235 15.22 -9.64 -8.55
N LEU A 236 15.66 -10.62 -7.74
CA LEU A 236 15.17 -10.78 -6.37
C LEU A 236 15.99 -9.91 -5.44
N SER A 237 15.34 -8.92 -4.79
CA SER A 237 15.93 -8.16 -3.70
C SER A 237 16.01 -9.02 -2.45
N ARG A 238 17.14 -8.96 -1.74
CA ARG A 238 17.31 -9.65 -0.46
C ARG A 238 17.19 -8.65 0.69
N LEU A 239 16.29 -8.94 1.63
CA LEU A 239 16.20 -8.22 2.88
C LEU A 239 16.88 -9.04 3.97
N ALA A 240 17.95 -8.50 4.54
CA ALA A 240 18.62 -9.14 5.68
C ALA A 240 17.68 -9.16 6.89
N GLY A 241 17.52 -10.33 7.53
CA GLY A 241 16.72 -10.48 8.75
C GLY A 241 15.19 -10.46 8.53
N ALA A 242 14.72 -10.54 7.29
CA ALA A 242 13.30 -10.54 6.98
C ALA A 242 12.73 -11.94 6.67
N ASP A 243 13.40 -13.00 7.12
CA ASP A 243 12.94 -14.36 6.92
C ASP A 243 11.53 -14.56 7.49
N GLY A 244 10.62 -15.05 6.64
CA GLY A 244 9.21 -15.25 7.02
C GLY A 244 8.29 -14.05 6.83
N VAL A 245 8.79 -12.88 6.47
CA VAL A 245 7.97 -11.71 6.14
C VAL A 245 7.07 -12.03 4.95
N ARG A 246 5.79 -11.63 5.05
CA ARG A 246 4.83 -11.71 3.96
C ARG A 246 4.44 -10.30 3.54
N PHE A 247 4.95 -9.88 2.39
CA PHE A 247 4.49 -8.65 1.74
C PHE A 247 3.19 -8.88 0.99
N THR A 248 2.27 -7.93 1.08
CA THR A 248 0.94 -7.99 0.46
C THR A 248 0.78 -7.01 -0.69
N ALA A 249 1.40 -5.84 -0.60
CA ALA A 249 1.35 -4.82 -1.63
C ALA A 249 2.62 -3.97 -1.68
N ALA A 250 2.81 -3.29 -2.81
CA ALA A 250 3.85 -2.31 -3.03
C ALA A 250 3.32 -1.11 -3.81
N SER A 251 3.84 0.08 -3.50
CA SER A 251 3.57 1.32 -4.21
C SER A 251 4.87 2.05 -4.50
N PHE A 252 5.09 2.42 -5.75
CA PHE A 252 6.24 3.22 -6.19
C PHE A 252 5.72 4.48 -6.85
N VAL A 253 6.35 5.62 -6.54
CA VAL A 253 6.00 6.93 -7.11
C VAL A 253 6.95 7.35 -8.21
N ASP A 254 8.14 6.75 -8.23
CA ASP A 254 9.16 6.90 -9.26
C ASP A 254 10.09 5.67 -9.29
N ASN A 255 11.16 5.73 -10.08
CA ASN A 255 12.13 4.64 -10.21
C ASN A 255 13.07 4.48 -8.99
N ARG A 256 12.92 5.28 -7.95
CA ARG A 256 13.77 5.29 -6.75
C ARG A 256 13.00 5.07 -5.47
N GLN A 257 11.84 5.70 -5.33
CA GLN A 257 11.08 5.76 -4.09
C GLN A 257 9.87 4.83 -4.12
N GLY A 258 9.82 3.94 -3.14
CA GLY A 258 8.74 2.98 -3.02
C GLY A 258 8.58 2.43 -1.62
N TRP A 259 7.43 1.84 -1.38
CA TRP A 259 7.04 1.22 -0.12
C TRP A 259 6.47 -0.16 -0.39
N SER A 260 6.72 -1.07 0.55
CA SER A 260 6.09 -2.39 0.58
C SER A 260 5.55 -2.65 1.98
N ILE A 261 4.34 -3.16 2.04
CA ILE A 261 3.63 -3.42 3.29
C ILE A 261 3.25 -4.89 3.41
N GLY A 262 2.85 -5.30 4.61
CA GLY A 262 2.44 -6.70 4.77
C GLY A 262 1.88 -7.07 6.14
N ALA A 263 2.00 -8.36 6.46
CA ALA A 263 1.49 -8.94 7.69
C ALA A 263 2.10 -8.29 8.93
N ALA A 264 1.33 -8.28 10.02
CA ALA A 264 1.72 -7.72 11.32
C ALA A 264 2.14 -6.23 11.24
N GLY A 265 1.50 -5.45 10.37
CA GLY A 265 1.71 -4.02 10.25
C GLY A 265 3.07 -3.62 9.67
N ILE A 266 3.82 -4.53 9.07
CA ILE A 266 5.14 -4.20 8.55
C ILE A 266 5.05 -3.22 7.38
N VAL A 267 5.99 -2.26 7.38
CA VAL A 267 6.22 -1.31 6.29
C VAL A 267 7.71 -1.25 6.01
N TYR A 268 8.09 -1.32 4.75
CA TYR A 268 9.46 -1.11 4.29
C TYR A 268 9.47 0.00 3.23
N ARG A 269 10.48 0.88 3.30
CA ARG A 269 10.71 1.95 2.33
C ARG A 269 12.03 1.76 1.61
N THR A 270 12.05 2.09 0.33
CA THR A 270 13.26 2.24 -0.48
C THR A 270 13.36 3.65 -1.05
N VAL A 271 14.60 4.15 -1.22
CA VAL A 271 14.92 5.41 -1.89
C VAL A 271 15.90 5.23 -3.06
N ASN A 272 16.16 3.98 -3.43
CA ASN A 272 17.10 3.61 -4.48
C ASN A 272 16.57 2.51 -5.41
N GLY A 273 15.23 2.45 -5.57
CA GLY A 273 14.56 1.57 -6.51
C GLY A 273 14.48 0.11 -6.05
N GLY A 274 14.55 -0.14 -4.75
CA GLY A 274 14.47 -1.51 -4.22
C GLY A 274 15.82 -2.21 -4.05
N ARG A 275 16.95 -1.51 -4.25
CA ARG A 275 18.29 -2.07 -3.98
C ARG A 275 18.51 -2.29 -2.49
N THR A 276 18.02 -1.37 -1.67
CA THR A 276 17.99 -1.48 -0.20
C THR A 276 16.64 -1.03 0.32
N TRP A 277 16.22 -1.64 1.42
CA TRP A 277 14.96 -1.37 2.08
C TRP A 277 15.19 -1.11 3.56
N GLN A 278 14.47 -0.13 4.10
CA GLN A 278 14.49 0.23 5.50
C GLN A 278 13.11 0.01 6.09
N GLN A 279 13.03 -0.73 7.18
CA GLN A 279 11.79 -0.92 7.91
C GLN A 279 11.36 0.40 8.57
N GLN A 280 10.06 0.65 8.56
CA GLN A 280 9.40 1.78 9.21
C GLN A 280 8.39 1.26 10.22
N ASP A 281 8.09 2.04 11.24
CA ASP A 281 7.06 1.75 12.23
C ASP A 281 5.73 2.30 11.73
N SER A 282 4.78 1.43 11.45
CA SER A 282 3.42 1.80 11.04
C SER A 282 2.52 2.22 12.21
N GLY A 283 2.93 1.97 13.45
CA GLY A 283 2.11 2.19 14.64
C GLY A 283 0.98 1.17 14.83
N VAL A 284 0.89 0.13 13.98
CA VAL A 284 -0.14 -0.92 14.06
C VAL A 284 0.47 -2.32 13.97
N ILE A 285 -0.23 -3.31 14.52
CA ILE A 285 0.10 -4.73 14.40
C ILE A 285 -0.89 -5.48 13.49
N ALA A 286 -1.91 -4.81 12.99
CA ALA A 286 -2.88 -5.38 12.07
C ALA A 286 -2.22 -5.67 10.72
N ASP A 287 -2.63 -6.75 10.05
CA ASP A 287 -2.19 -7.06 8.70
C ASP A 287 -2.61 -5.92 7.76
N LEU A 288 -1.65 -5.38 7.00
CA LEU A 288 -1.90 -4.40 5.95
C LEU A 288 -2.02 -5.12 4.61
N TYR A 289 -3.06 -4.79 3.82
CA TYR A 289 -3.41 -5.51 2.59
C TYR A 289 -3.08 -4.74 1.32
N ASP A 290 -3.27 -3.42 1.33
CA ASP A 290 -2.98 -2.57 0.17
C ASP A 290 -2.43 -1.21 0.57
N VAL A 291 -1.61 -0.61 -0.32
CA VAL A 291 -0.92 0.66 -0.09
C VAL A 291 -0.93 1.51 -1.35
N LYS A 292 -1.20 2.79 -1.18
CA LYS A 292 -1.14 3.79 -2.25
C LYS A 292 -0.40 5.03 -1.79
N PHE A 293 0.70 5.34 -2.46
CA PHE A 293 1.37 6.63 -2.35
C PHE A 293 1.03 7.50 -3.57
N LEU A 294 0.74 8.76 -3.34
CA LEU A 294 0.46 9.75 -4.39
C LEU A 294 1.73 10.46 -4.83
N ASP A 295 2.66 10.61 -3.92
CA ASP A 295 4.01 11.14 -4.13
C ASP A 295 4.97 10.59 -3.07
N ALA A 296 6.18 11.17 -2.99
CA ALA A 296 7.22 10.76 -2.06
C ALA A 296 6.90 10.99 -0.58
N MET A 297 5.85 11.77 -0.28
CA MET A 297 5.50 12.21 1.07
C MET A 297 4.16 11.66 1.54
N GLU A 298 3.14 11.62 0.68
CA GLU A 298 1.77 11.34 1.08
C GLU A 298 1.31 9.94 0.61
N GLY A 299 0.86 9.10 1.57
CA GLY A 299 0.41 7.75 1.28
C GLY A 299 -0.49 7.15 2.36
N TRP A 300 -1.28 6.16 1.97
CA TRP A 300 -2.22 5.41 2.83
C TRP A 300 -1.99 3.92 2.68
N ALA A 301 -2.16 3.20 3.78
CA ALA A 301 -2.27 1.75 3.75
C ALA A 301 -3.53 1.30 4.48
N VAL A 302 -4.16 0.24 3.98
CA VAL A 302 -5.40 -0.32 4.51
C VAL A 302 -5.22 -1.79 4.88
N GLY A 303 -6.04 -2.29 5.82
CA GLY A 303 -5.83 -3.65 6.28
C GLY A 303 -6.96 -4.24 7.13
N ALA A 304 -6.56 -5.20 7.97
CA ALA A 304 -7.44 -5.92 8.89
C ALA A 304 -8.11 -4.94 9.87
N GLU A 305 -9.25 -5.37 10.43
CA GLU A 305 -9.97 -4.66 11.49
C GLU A 305 -10.36 -3.22 11.11
N GLY A 306 -10.58 -2.95 9.81
CA GLY A 306 -10.91 -1.62 9.31
C GLY A 306 -9.76 -0.62 9.41
N THR A 307 -8.53 -1.12 9.57
CA THR A 307 -7.34 -0.27 9.71
C THR A 307 -7.10 0.56 8.46
N ILE A 308 -6.90 1.86 8.65
CA ILE A 308 -6.25 2.78 7.69
C ILE A 308 -5.15 3.52 8.44
N VAL A 309 -3.96 3.53 7.88
CA VAL A 309 -2.85 4.36 8.32
C VAL A 309 -2.44 5.32 7.22
N HIS A 310 -2.13 6.56 7.57
CA HIS A 310 -1.77 7.65 6.68
C HIS A 310 -0.43 8.25 7.07
N THR A 311 0.37 8.61 6.09
CA THR A 311 1.60 9.38 6.27
C THR A 311 1.62 10.58 5.34
N ASN A 312 2.23 11.68 5.79
CA ASN A 312 2.51 12.88 5.02
C ASN A 312 4.00 13.27 5.00
N ASP A 313 4.85 12.37 5.47
CA ASP A 313 6.31 12.54 5.54
C ASP A 313 7.09 11.34 4.94
N GLY A 314 6.44 10.61 4.05
CA GLY A 314 7.04 9.48 3.34
C GLY A 314 7.19 8.24 4.21
N GLY A 315 6.38 8.10 5.26
CA GLY A 315 6.33 6.95 6.15
C GLY A 315 7.30 7.05 7.33
N LEU A 316 7.89 8.21 7.59
CA LEU A 316 8.64 8.40 8.84
C LEU A 316 7.72 8.32 10.06
N HIS A 317 6.48 8.85 9.91
CA HIS A 317 5.40 8.72 10.87
C HIS A 317 4.13 8.30 10.17
N TRP A 318 3.40 7.35 10.78
CA TRP A 318 2.10 6.89 10.34
C TRP A 318 1.05 7.21 11.40
N ILE A 319 -0.11 7.67 10.97
CA ILE A 319 -1.23 8.05 11.82
C ILE A 319 -2.39 7.11 11.50
N VAL A 320 -2.97 6.49 12.54
CA VAL A 320 -4.17 5.66 12.40
C VAL A 320 -5.37 6.57 12.21
N GLU A 321 -6.12 6.36 11.14
CA GLU A 321 -7.33 7.13 10.82
C GLU A 321 -8.61 6.36 11.21
N ARG A 322 -9.65 7.10 11.56
CA ARG A 322 -10.97 6.51 11.87
C ARG A 322 -11.74 6.25 10.59
N THR A 323 -12.20 5.02 10.42
CA THR A 323 -12.91 4.56 9.20
C THR A 323 -14.40 4.36 9.41
N GLY A 324 -14.85 4.28 10.66
CA GLY A 324 -16.25 3.95 10.98
C GLY A 324 -16.64 2.51 10.63
N THR A 325 -15.66 1.62 10.39
CA THR A 325 -15.86 0.19 10.17
C THR A 325 -14.77 -0.63 10.86
N GLU A 326 -15.13 -1.82 11.36
CA GLU A 326 -14.20 -2.83 11.86
C GLU A 326 -13.97 -3.95 10.82
N HIS A 327 -14.64 -3.87 9.67
CA HIS A 327 -14.46 -4.84 8.62
C HIS A 327 -13.13 -4.64 7.91
N PRO A 328 -12.40 -5.73 7.60
CA PRO A 328 -11.17 -5.65 6.81
C PRO A 328 -11.36 -4.86 5.52
N LEU A 329 -10.41 -3.99 5.21
CA LEU A 329 -10.33 -3.21 3.97
C LEU A 329 -9.24 -3.81 3.08
N GLU A 330 -9.63 -4.30 1.90
CA GLU A 330 -8.74 -5.07 1.01
C GLU A 330 -7.97 -4.21 0.02
N ARG A 331 -8.58 -3.11 -0.41
CA ARG A 331 -8.03 -2.27 -1.47
C ARG A 331 -8.24 -0.79 -1.17
N VAL A 332 -7.24 0.01 -1.50
CA VAL A 332 -7.31 1.46 -1.48
C VAL A 332 -6.99 2.04 -2.86
N PHE A 333 -7.76 3.02 -3.29
CA PHE A 333 -7.57 3.74 -4.55
C PHE A 333 -7.71 5.25 -4.31
N PHE A 334 -6.88 6.02 -4.98
CA PHE A 334 -6.96 7.48 -5.02
C PHE A 334 -6.86 7.94 -6.46
N SER A 335 -7.81 8.75 -6.92
CA SER A 335 -7.73 9.45 -8.20
C SER A 335 -6.86 10.70 -8.11
N ASP A 336 -6.87 11.34 -6.95
CA ASP A 336 -6.08 12.53 -6.61
C ASP A 336 -5.95 12.67 -5.09
N ARG A 337 -5.42 13.81 -4.59
CA ARG A 337 -5.20 14.05 -3.15
C ARG A 337 -6.45 14.28 -2.32
N THR A 338 -7.60 14.45 -2.97
CA THR A 338 -8.88 14.78 -2.31
C THR A 338 -9.93 13.70 -2.47
N HIS A 339 -9.73 12.75 -3.41
CA HIS A 339 -10.67 11.69 -3.71
C HIS A 339 -10.01 10.33 -3.57
N GLY A 340 -10.43 9.59 -2.55
CA GLY A 340 -9.94 8.26 -2.23
C GLY A 340 -11.07 7.33 -1.80
N TRP A 341 -10.91 6.04 -2.05
CA TRP A 341 -11.86 4.99 -1.70
C TRP A 341 -11.12 3.79 -1.16
N ALA A 342 -11.68 3.15 -0.13
CA ALA A 342 -11.24 1.84 0.29
C ALA A 342 -12.42 0.90 0.42
N VAL A 343 -12.22 -0.35 0.02
CA VAL A 343 -13.28 -1.37 -0.03
C VAL A 343 -12.86 -2.65 0.66
N GLY A 344 -13.85 -3.44 1.14
CA GLY A 344 -13.52 -4.67 1.85
C GLY A 344 -14.69 -5.57 2.19
N PHE A 345 -14.54 -6.32 3.27
CA PHE A 345 -15.48 -7.34 3.70
C PHE A 345 -16.87 -6.78 4.05
N GLY A 346 -17.91 -7.58 3.78
CA GLY A 346 -19.29 -7.25 4.16
C GLY A 346 -19.87 -6.05 3.41
N GLY A 347 -19.36 -5.78 2.20
CA GLY A 347 -19.79 -4.65 1.38
C GLY A 347 -19.26 -3.31 1.90
N ALA A 348 -18.20 -3.31 2.71
CA ALA A 348 -17.62 -2.08 3.23
C ALA A 348 -17.06 -1.23 2.09
N ILE A 349 -17.50 0.02 2.04
CA ILE A 349 -16.92 1.09 1.22
C ILE A 349 -16.75 2.30 2.14
N VAL A 350 -15.54 2.84 2.18
CA VAL A 350 -15.24 4.11 2.84
C VAL A 350 -14.62 5.07 1.84
N VAL A 351 -15.00 6.33 1.92
CA VAL A 351 -14.58 7.38 0.99
C VAL A 351 -13.82 8.44 1.75
N TYR A 352 -12.68 8.82 1.24
CA TYR A 352 -11.87 9.91 1.77
C TYR A 352 -12.42 11.24 1.28
N VAL A 353 -12.69 12.12 2.24
CA VAL A 353 -13.18 13.48 1.98
C VAL A 353 -12.21 14.46 2.62
N ARG A 354 -11.59 15.28 1.81
CA ARG A 354 -10.76 16.41 2.27
C ARG A 354 -11.57 17.70 2.13
N GLU A 355 -11.81 18.41 3.24
CA GLU A 355 -12.43 19.73 3.17
C GLU A 355 -11.47 20.69 2.45
N GLU A 356 -11.90 21.27 1.33
CA GLU A 356 -11.19 22.36 0.70
C GLU A 356 -11.07 23.53 1.69
N ALA A 357 -9.87 24.09 1.80
CA ALA A 357 -9.67 25.28 2.60
C ALA A 357 -10.52 26.42 2.01
N THR A 358 -11.60 26.78 2.71
CA THR A 358 -12.40 27.96 2.34
C THR A 358 -11.46 29.17 2.33
N PRO A 359 -11.28 29.89 1.21
CA PRO A 359 -10.42 31.06 1.18
C PRO A 359 -10.95 32.06 2.19
N VAL A 360 -10.15 32.40 3.20
CA VAL A 360 -10.46 33.49 4.13
C VAL A 360 -10.55 34.76 3.28
N ARG A 361 -11.77 35.26 3.06
CA ARG A 361 -11.96 36.59 2.47
C ARG A 361 -11.31 37.59 3.42
N ARG A 362 -10.24 38.20 2.95
CA ARG A 362 -9.61 39.36 3.59
C ARG A 362 -10.44 40.63 3.33
#